data_e5f16342bd9b21f04c416ed5442abcf9
#
_entry.id   e5f16342bd9b21f04c416ed5442abcf9
#
_cell.length_a   1.000
_cell.length_b   1.000
_cell.length_c   1.000
_cell.angle_alpha   90.00
_cell.angle_beta   90.00
_cell.angle_gamma   90.00
#
_symmetry.space_group_name_H-M   'P 1'
#
loop_
_entity.id
_entity.type
_entity.pdbx_description
1 polymer ?
#
loop_
_entity_poly.entity_id
_entity_poly.type
_entity_poly.pdbx_seq_one_letter_code
_entity_poly.pdbx_strand_id
1 'polypeptide(L)'
;GGAWRLSIGGDNSKNGDPLEYEVPVRLGRMIDRYLRQHHASLGHGDSPCLFPGEGGGPKYATTLAGQITDAIKRHVGIHMTPHQFRHFAAKVMLDENPGNYYLVSMLLGHKNLKTTVNFYAGMRTREAARALNDILQSGRGALPARKTTR
;
A
#
# COMPACT_ATOMS: atom_id res chain seq x y z
N GLY A 1 -5.60 -4.33 -26.42
CA GLY A 1 -4.70 -4.67 -25.34
C GLY A 1 -5.48 -5.26 -24.19
N GLY A 2 -5.17 -6.51 -23.81
CA GLY A 2 -5.80 -7.18 -22.69
C GLY A 2 -5.45 -6.52 -21.35
N ALA A 3 -6.31 -6.69 -20.34
CA ALA A 3 -6.01 -6.27 -18.99
C ALA A 3 -4.87 -7.14 -18.44
N TRP A 4 -3.86 -6.51 -17.86
CA TRP A 4 -2.81 -7.21 -17.13
C TRP A 4 -3.35 -7.74 -15.81
N ARG A 5 -2.99 -8.97 -15.50
CA ARG A 5 -3.26 -9.59 -14.19
C ARG A 5 -1.96 -10.05 -13.57
N LEU A 6 -1.76 -9.73 -12.31
CA LEU A 6 -0.67 -10.26 -11.51
C LEU A 6 -1.21 -11.44 -10.70
N SER A 7 -0.68 -12.62 -10.94
CA SER A 7 -1.01 -13.84 -10.19
C SER A 7 0.23 -14.33 -9.44
N ILE A 8 0.10 -14.56 -8.14
CA ILE A 8 1.12 -15.12 -7.28
C ILE A 8 0.59 -16.45 -6.78
N GLY A 9 1.22 -17.55 -7.21
CA GLY A 9 0.85 -18.91 -6.76
C GLY A 9 1.03 -19.07 -5.25
N GLY A 10 0.25 -19.96 -4.66
CA GLY A 10 0.30 -20.23 -3.21
C GLY A 10 1.70 -20.57 -2.71
N ASP A 11 2.49 -21.32 -3.48
CA ASP A 11 3.88 -21.69 -3.14
C ASP A 11 4.81 -20.48 -2.98
N ASN A 12 4.50 -19.36 -3.64
CA ASN A 12 5.25 -18.11 -3.57
C ASN A 12 4.62 -17.07 -2.66
N SER A 13 3.48 -17.39 -2.06
CA SER A 13 2.79 -16.54 -1.11
C SER A 13 3.19 -16.91 0.31
N LYS A 14 3.46 -15.90 1.15
CA LYS A 14 3.82 -16.11 2.56
C LYS A 14 2.79 -16.95 3.33
N ASN A 15 1.56 -16.95 2.88
CA ASN A 15 0.43 -17.56 3.57
C ASN A 15 -0.05 -18.86 2.90
N GLY A 16 0.53 -19.26 1.78
CA GLY A 16 0.12 -20.43 1.02
C GLY A 16 -1.15 -20.24 0.17
N ASP A 17 -1.79 -19.06 0.24
CA ASP A 17 -2.96 -18.75 -0.58
C ASP A 17 -2.55 -18.04 -1.87
N PRO A 18 -3.14 -18.36 -3.03
CA PRO A 18 -2.87 -17.65 -4.26
C PRO A 18 -3.40 -16.20 -4.14
N LEU A 19 -2.68 -15.25 -4.71
CA LEU A 19 -3.08 -13.85 -4.76
C LEU A 19 -3.21 -13.42 -6.22
N GLU A 20 -4.32 -12.76 -6.54
CA GLU A 20 -4.57 -12.22 -7.87
C GLU A 20 -4.91 -10.73 -7.76
N TYR A 21 -4.27 -9.93 -8.61
CA TYR A 21 -4.50 -8.49 -8.69
C TYR A 21 -4.72 -8.06 -10.14
N GLU A 22 -5.75 -7.28 -10.37
CA GLU A 22 -5.89 -6.57 -11.63
C GLU A 22 -4.92 -5.40 -11.67
N VAL A 23 -4.15 -5.32 -12.74
CA VAL A 23 -3.20 -4.25 -12.93
C VAL A 23 -3.89 -3.09 -13.66
N PRO A 24 -3.89 -1.87 -13.09
CA PRO A 24 -4.46 -0.71 -13.75
C PRO A 24 -3.90 -0.52 -15.17
N VAL A 25 -4.73 -0.13 -16.11
CA VAL A 25 -4.37 0.01 -17.55
C VAL A 25 -3.11 0.85 -17.75
N ARG A 26 -2.96 1.94 -16.98
CA ARG A 26 -1.77 2.79 -17.05
C ARG A 26 -0.50 2.03 -16.67
N LEU A 27 -0.56 1.25 -15.59
CA LEU A 27 0.58 0.44 -15.15
C LEU A 27 0.87 -0.70 -16.12
N GLY A 28 -0.16 -1.35 -16.66
CA GLY A 28 -0.01 -2.37 -17.71
C GLY A 28 0.74 -1.83 -18.94
N ARG A 29 0.42 -0.62 -19.41
CA ARG A 29 1.15 0.02 -20.51
C ARG A 29 2.63 0.31 -20.16
N MET A 30 2.91 0.63 -18.90
CA MET A 30 4.30 0.82 -18.45
C MET A 30 5.07 -0.51 -18.44
N ILE A 31 4.43 -1.59 -17.98
CA ILE A 31 5.00 -2.95 -18.01
C ILE A 31 5.26 -3.36 -19.46
N ASP A 32 4.31 -3.17 -20.38
CA ASP A 32 4.49 -3.47 -21.80
C ASP A 32 5.67 -2.71 -22.40
N ARG A 33 5.81 -1.43 -22.08
CA ARG A 33 6.93 -0.61 -22.55
C ARG A 33 8.25 -1.14 -21.98
N TYR A 34 8.29 -1.42 -20.70
CA TYR A 34 9.47 -1.96 -20.02
C TYR A 34 9.91 -3.29 -20.66
N LEU A 35 8.98 -4.22 -20.86
CA LEU A 35 9.29 -5.51 -21.45
C LEU A 35 9.83 -5.38 -22.88
N ARG A 36 9.27 -4.49 -23.69
CA ARG A 36 9.72 -4.31 -25.08
C ARG A 36 11.01 -3.53 -25.23
N GLN A 37 11.27 -2.55 -24.35
CA GLN A 37 12.37 -1.59 -24.57
C GLN A 37 13.57 -1.83 -23.67
N HIS A 38 13.38 -2.43 -22.49
CA HIS A 38 14.42 -2.49 -21.47
C HIS A 38 14.72 -3.90 -20.96
N HIS A 39 13.73 -4.77 -20.92
CA HIS A 39 13.85 -6.09 -20.27
C HIS A 39 15.01 -6.92 -20.86
N ALA A 40 15.08 -7.01 -22.19
CA ALA A 40 16.11 -7.80 -22.89
C ALA A 40 17.54 -7.30 -22.64
N SER A 41 17.71 -6.01 -22.34
CA SER A 41 19.01 -5.41 -22.05
C SER A 41 19.47 -5.55 -20.58
N LEU A 42 18.54 -5.89 -19.66
CA LEU A 42 18.81 -6.00 -18.24
C LEU A 42 19.16 -7.41 -17.77
N GLY A 43 18.84 -8.42 -18.55
CA GLY A 43 19.17 -9.80 -18.30
C GLY A 43 19.61 -10.45 -19.62
N HIS A 44 20.19 -11.63 -19.60
CA HIS A 44 20.70 -12.32 -20.78
C HIS A 44 19.59 -12.72 -21.79
N GLY A 45 18.88 -11.73 -22.35
CA GLY A 45 17.91 -11.84 -23.44
C GLY A 45 16.56 -12.48 -23.08
N ASP A 46 16.55 -13.73 -22.61
CA ASP A 46 15.34 -14.54 -22.46
C ASP A 46 15.00 -14.89 -21.01
N SER A 47 15.25 -13.99 -20.07
CA SER A 47 14.91 -14.23 -18.67
C SER A 47 13.38 -14.30 -18.48
N PRO A 48 12.85 -15.35 -17.85
CA PRO A 48 11.43 -15.43 -17.51
C PRO A 48 11.04 -14.51 -16.34
N CYS A 49 12.03 -13.86 -15.71
CA CYS A 49 11.81 -13.01 -14.55
C CYS A 49 11.43 -11.60 -14.97
N LEU A 50 10.36 -11.04 -14.40
CA LEU A 50 9.97 -9.63 -14.66
C LEU A 50 11.12 -8.66 -14.34
N PHE A 51 11.85 -8.91 -13.27
CA PHE A 51 13.04 -8.15 -12.88
C PHE A 51 14.24 -9.09 -12.82
N PRO A 52 14.98 -9.25 -13.92
CA PRO A 52 16.13 -10.14 -13.98
C PRO A 52 17.31 -9.59 -13.19
N GLY A 53 18.04 -10.48 -12.54
CA GLY A 53 19.38 -10.24 -12.00
C GLY A 53 20.46 -10.40 -13.06
N GLU A 54 21.72 -10.14 -12.70
CA GLU A 54 22.87 -10.20 -13.62
C GLU A 54 23.07 -11.57 -14.30
N GLY A 55 22.66 -12.67 -13.64
CA GLY A 55 22.73 -14.02 -14.19
C GLY A 55 21.46 -14.48 -14.93
N GLY A 56 20.53 -13.60 -15.26
CA GLY A 56 19.26 -13.94 -15.93
C GLY A 56 18.20 -14.57 -15.03
N GLY A 57 18.56 -14.97 -13.81
CA GLY A 57 17.61 -15.39 -12.76
C GLY A 57 16.90 -14.21 -12.10
N PRO A 58 16.07 -14.46 -11.05
CA PRO A 58 15.39 -13.40 -10.35
C PRO A 58 16.39 -12.48 -9.63
N LYS A 59 16.11 -11.18 -9.65
CA LYS A 59 16.84 -10.21 -8.83
C LYS A 59 16.61 -10.49 -7.35
N TYR A 60 17.64 -10.39 -6.54
CA TYR A 60 17.50 -10.53 -5.09
C TYR A 60 16.50 -9.52 -4.52
N ALA A 61 15.62 -9.98 -3.64
CA ALA A 61 14.57 -9.15 -3.06
C ALA A 61 15.10 -7.91 -2.34
N THR A 62 16.24 -8.04 -1.65
CA THR A 62 16.92 -6.92 -0.97
C THR A 62 17.44 -5.87 -1.96
N THR A 63 18.04 -6.30 -3.07
CA THR A 63 18.53 -5.42 -4.13
C THR A 63 17.36 -4.67 -4.78
N LEU A 64 16.28 -5.39 -5.12
CA LEU A 64 15.10 -4.79 -5.71
C LEU A 64 14.44 -3.78 -4.75
N ALA A 65 14.32 -4.13 -3.48
CA ALA A 65 13.77 -3.25 -2.45
C ALA A 65 14.61 -1.97 -2.29
N GLY A 66 15.94 -2.08 -2.30
CA GLY A 66 16.85 -0.93 -2.29
C GLY A 66 16.64 -0.03 -3.49
N GLN A 67 16.63 -0.59 -4.69
CA GLN A 67 16.41 0.15 -5.93
C GLN A 67 15.06 0.88 -5.96
N ILE A 68 13.99 0.25 -5.46
CA ILE A 68 12.66 0.88 -5.34
C ILE A 68 12.74 2.05 -4.35
N THR A 69 13.34 1.86 -3.19
CA THR A 69 13.49 2.90 -2.16
C THR A 69 14.26 4.10 -2.69
N ASP A 70 15.37 3.86 -3.39
CA ASP A 70 16.19 4.91 -4.00
C ASP A 70 15.45 5.64 -5.12
N ALA A 71 14.69 4.93 -5.94
CA ALA A 71 13.86 5.52 -6.96
C ALA A 71 12.77 6.44 -6.36
N ILE A 72 12.08 5.98 -5.32
CA ILE A 72 11.09 6.81 -4.61
C ILE A 72 11.75 8.05 -4.03
N LYS A 73 12.89 7.89 -3.35
CA LYS A 73 13.64 9.02 -2.79
C LYS A 73 14.06 10.03 -3.86
N ARG A 74 14.55 9.55 -5.01
CA ARG A 74 15.03 10.40 -6.11
C ARG A 74 13.90 11.17 -6.80
N HIS A 75 12.76 10.52 -7.04
CA HIS A 75 11.67 11.08 -7.83
C HIS A 75 10.60 11.80 -7.00
N VAL A 76 10.44 11.42 -5.74
CA VAL A 76 9.39 11.93 -4.84
C VAL A 76 9.97 12.70 -3.65
N GLY A 77 11.27 12.55 -3.38
CA GLY A 77 11.93 13.20 -2.25
C GLY A 77 11.68 12.52 -0.90
N ILE A 78 10.95 11.40 -0.86
CA ILE A 78 10.57 10.70 0.36
C ILE A 78 11.32 9.38 0.46
N HIS A 79 11.94 9.11 1.61
CA HIS A 79 12.50 7.78 1.87
C HIS A 79 11.37 6.83 2.29
N MET A 80 11.02 5.90 1.43
CA MET A 80 9.95 4.93 1.68
C MET A 80 10.32 3.56 1.13
N THR A 81 10.38 2.57 2.00
CA THR A 81 10.59 1.17 1.62
C THR A 81 9.32 0.55 1.04
N PRO A 82 9.41 -0.54 0.25
CA PRO A 82 8.22 -1.27 -0.23
C PRO A 82 7.27 -1.68 0.88
N HIS A 83 7.79 -2.06 2.06
CA HIS A 83 6.97 -2.41 3.22
C HIS A 83 6.20 -1.21 3.78
N GLN A 84 6.86 -0.06 3.90
CA GLN A 84 6.20 1.19 4.32
C GLN A 84 5.17 1.66 3.29
N PHE A 85 5.46 1.51 1.99
CA PHE A 85 4.51 1.82 0.92
C PHE A 85 3.23 0.96 1.02
N ARG A 86 3.39 -0.32 1.36
CA ARG A 86 2.28 -1.23 1.61
C ARG A 86 1.38 -0.75 2.76
N HIS A 87 1.98 -0.30 3.87
CA HIS A 87 1.23 0.29 4.99
C HIS A 87 0.56 1.61 4.61
N PHE A 88 1.25 2.43 3.82
CA PHE A 88 0.68 3.68 3.30
C PHE A 88 -0.56 3.42 2.43
N ALA A 89 -0.49 2.48 1.50
CA ALA A 89 -1.62 2.09 0.66
C ALA A 89 -2.83 1.60 1.49
N ALA A 90 -2.57 0.79 2.51
CA ALA A 90 -3.60 0.33 3.44
C ALA A 90 -4.24 1.48 4.23
N LYS A 91 -3.42 2.45 4.66
CA LYS A 91 -3.94 3.65 5.34
C LYS A 91 -4.84 4.47 4.42
N VAL A 92 -4.39 4.78 3.21
CA VAL A 92 -5.20 5.51 2.22
C VAL A 92 -6.53 4.81 1.98
N MET A 93 -6.52 3.49 1.86
CA MET A 93 -7.73 2.70 1.67
C MET A 93 -8.70 2.80 2.84
N LEU A 94 -8.20 2.82 4.08
CA LEU A 94 -9.01 2.97 5.28
C LEU A 94 -9.50 4.41 5.50
N ASP A 95 -8.75 5.41 5.04
CA ASP A 95 -9.18 6.81 5.10
C ASP A 95 -10.37 7.05 4.15
N GLU A 96 -10.32 6.47 2.95
CA GLU A 96 -11.41 6.53 1.97
C GLU A 96 -12.62 5.67 2.38
N ASN A 97 -12.38 4.51 2.99
CA ASN A 97 -13.41 3.56 3.39
C ASN A 97 -13.25 3.17 4.86
N PRO A 98 -13.65 4.02 5.79
CA PRO A 98 -13.50 3.79 7.21
C PRO A 98 -14.19 2.50 7.69
N GLY A 99 -13.43 1.63 8.36
CA GLY A 99 -13.95 0.37 8.92
C GLY A 99 -13.84 -0.84 7.99
N ASN A 100 -13.46 -0.66 6.72
CA ASN A 100 -13.33 -1.77 5.78
C ASN A 100 -12.00 -2.52 5.95
N TYR A 101 -11.74 -2.98 7.17
CA TYR A 101 -10.52 -3.76 7.49
C TYR A 101 -10.44 -5.08 6.74
N TYR A 102 -11.59 -5.66 6.38
CA TYR A 102 -11.63 -6.90 5.61
C TYR A 102 -10.99 -6.72 4.23
N LEU A 103 -11.38 -5.68 3.50
CA LEU A 103 -10.83 -5.39 2.18
C LEU A 103 -9.32 -5.09 2.24
N VAL A 104 -8.90 -4.33 3.26
CA VAL A 104 -7.47 -4.07 3.51
C VAL A 104 -6.72 -5.36 3.85
N SER A 105 -7.31 -6.24 4.65
CA SER A 105 -6.72 -7.55 4.97
C SER A 105 -6.49 -8.39 3.72
N MET A 106 -7.45 -8.41 2.80
CA MET A 106 -7.30 -9.09 1.50
C MET A 106 -6.19 -8.47 0.65
N LEU A 107 -6.18 -7.13 0.51
CA LEU A 107 -5.12 -6.41 -0.22
C LEU A 107 -3.73 -6.72 0.33
N LEU A 108 -3.61 -6.81 1.64
CA LEU A 108 -2.37 -7.14 2.32
C LEU A 108 -2.08 -8.64 2.36
N GLY A 109 -2.97 -9.51 1.89
CA GLY A 109 -2.83 -10.97 1.99
C GLY A 109 -2.66 -11.43 3.45
N HIS A 110 -3.34 -10.80 4.41
CA HIS A 110 -3.32 -11.24 5.79
C HIS A 110 -4.38 -12.32 6.02
N LYS A 111 -3.98 -13.51 6.48
CA LYS A 111 -4.92 -14.58 6.86
C LYS A 111 -5.82 -14.19 8.02
N ASN A 112 -5.30 -13.40 8.93
CA ASN A 112 -6.02 -13.02 10.15
C ASN A 112 -6.37 -11.53 10.12
N LEU A 113 -7.66 -11.26 9.99
CA LEU A 113 -8.21 -9.91 10.03
C LEU A 113 -7.78 -9.13 11.29
N LYS A 114 -7.62 -9.84 12.43
CA LYS A 114 -7.19 -9.26 13.70
C LYS A 114 -5.82 -8.57 13.57
N THR A 115 -4.92 -9.10 12.73
CA THR A 115 -3.63 -8.47 12.45
C THR A 115 -3.80 -7.08 11.85
N THR A 116 -4.69 -6.95 10.85
CA THR A 116 -5.00 -5.67 10.22
C THR A 116 -5.70 -4.73 11.20
N VAL A 117 -6.72 -5.23 11.90
CA VAL A 117 -7.47 -4.43 12.89
C VAL A 117 -6.54 -3.89 13.97
N ASN A 118 -5.73 -4.74 14.62
CA ASN A 118 -4.83 -4.32 15.70
C ASN A 118 -3.81 -3.28 15.24
N PHE A 119 -3.27 -3.43 14.03
CA PHE A 119 -2.28 -2.51 13.50
C PHE A 119 -2.89 -1.11 13.22
N TYR A 120 -4.09 -1.07 12.65
CA TYR A 120 -4.70 0.20 12.22
C TYR A 120 -5.69 0.79 13.24
N ALA A 121 -6.24 0.00 14.18
CA ALA A 121 -7.15 0.49 15.22
C ALA A 121 -6.48 1.54 16.13
N GLY A 122 -5.22 1.35 16.48
CA GLY A 122 -4.47 2.31 17.31
C GLY A 122 -4.29 3.69 16.64
N MET A 123 -4.28 3.75 15.32
CA MET A 123 -4.20 5.02 14.58
C MET A 123 -5.52 5.80 14.67
N ARG A 124 -6.65 5.10 14.61
CA ARG A 124 -8.00 5.71 14.68
C ARG A 124 -8.36 6.25 16.05
N THR A 125 -7.84 5.67 17.12
CA THR A 125 -8.10 6.17 18.48
C THR A 125 -7.61 7.61 18.64
N ARG A 126 -6.47 7.96 18.03
CA ARG A 126 -5.96 9.33 18.04
C ARG A 126 -6.81 10.28 17.20
N GLU A 127 -7.29 9.85 16.05
CA GLU A 127 -8.19 10.62 15.18
C GLU A 127 -9.55 10.84 15.84
N ALA A 128 -10.11 9.80 16.45
CA ALA A 128 -11.35 9.90 17.21
C ALA A 128 -11.23 10.83 18.43
N ALA A 129 -10.09 10.77 19.14
CA ALA A 129 -9.85 11.69 20.25
C ALA A 129 -9.70 13.14 19.79
N ARG A 130 -9.07 13.40 18.65
CA ARG A 130 -9.01 14.75 18.05
C ARG A 130 -10.37 15.23 17.63
N ALA A 131 -11.15 14.43 16.90
CA ALA A 131 -12.51 14.78 16.49
C ALA A 131 -13.41 15.08 17.69
N LEU A 132 -13.32 14.29 18.77
CA LEU A 132 -14.04 14.56 20.01
C LEU A 132 -13.62 15.89 20.63
N ASN A 133 -12.32 16.17 20.70
CA ASN A 133 -11.82 17.45 21.21
C ASN A 133 -12.32 18.63 20.38
N ASP A 134 -12.35 18.52 19.06
CA ASP A 134 -12.84 19.56 18.16
C ASP A 134 -14.35 19.82 18.39
N ILE A 135 -15.14 18.76 18.58
CA ILE A 135 -16.56 18.86 18.94
C ILE A 135 -16.75 19.55 20.31
N LEU A 136 -15.95 19.15 21.30
CA LEU A 136 -16.03 19.74 22.63
C LEU A 136 -15.59 21.21 22.65
N GLN A 137 -14.63 21.60 21.83
CA GLN A 137 -14.18 22.99 21.70
C GLN A 137 -15.21 23.84 20.94
N SER A 138 -15.78 23.33 19.86
CA SER A 138 -16.85 24.02 19.11
C SER A 138 -18.14 24.14 19.90
N GLY A 139 -18.48 23.13 20.72
CA GLY A 139 -19.65 23.17 21.62
C GLY A 139 -19.51 24.11 22.82
N ARG A 140 -18.28 24.42 23.26
CA ARG A 140 -18.04 25.40 24.34
C ARG A 140 -18.32 26.85 23.94
N GLY A 141 -18.31 27.15 22.64
CA GLY A 141 -18.68 28.48 22.12
C GLY A 141 -20.21 28.75 22.10
N ALA A 142 -21.04 27.76 22.37
CA ALA A 142 -22.49 27.84 22.21
C ALA A 142 -23.29 27.79 23.53
N LEU A 143 -22.67 27.90 24.70
CA LEU A 143 -23.40 28.00 25.97
C LEU A 143 -23.85 29.44 26.17
N PRO A 144 -25.18 29.76 26.15
CA PRO A 144 -25.65 31.08 26.47
C PRO A 144 -25.33 31.41 27.93
N ALA A 145 -24.81 32.62 28.15
CA ALA A 145 -24.55 33.13 29.48
C ALA A 145 -25.78 32.99 30.37
N ARG A 146 -25.66 32.27 31.49
CA ARG A 146 -26.71 32.16 32.52
C ARG A 146 -27.06 33.56 32.96
N LYS A 147 -28.25 34.07 32.63
CA LYS A 147 -28.82 35.29 33.22
C LYS A 147 -29.02 35.02 34.70
N THR A 148 -28.17 35.59 35.53
CA THR A 148 -28.40 35.70 36.97
C THR A 148 -29.48 36.75 37.17
N THR A 149 -30.71 36.31 37.42
CA THR A 149 -31.77 37.20 37.89
C THR A 149 -31.53 37.47 39.39
N ARG A 150 -31.41 38.71 39.72
CA ARG A 150 -31.44 39.23 41.11
C ARG A 150 -32.88 39.29 41.56
#